data_201d1884858a7071ecf9a9d541119731
#
_entry.id   201d1884858a7071ecf9a9d541119731
#
_cell.length_a   1.000
_cell.length_b   1.000
_cell.length_c   1.000
_cell.angle_alpha   90.00
_cell.angle_beta   90.00
_cell.angle_gamma   90.00
#
_symmetry.space_group_name_H-M   'P 1'
#
loop_
_entity.id
_entity.type
_entity.pdbx_description
1 polymer ?
#
loop_
_entity_poly.entity_id
_entity_poly.type
_entity_poly.pdbx_seq_one_letter_code
_entity_poly.pdbx_strand_id
1 'polypeptide(L)'
;GMVVPETPYPIEPYVGGYSSYMKISTLLNEHESIPSWSYHVIAHELHHSIQLRYGYSVSGTPGNYMHNGWFFEQTATYMENVIYPNSIHLLTMLGNCNVVTPLTFPHYNIDYPAEIYPYRSALWQNFLVESLGDSNIIRYIWEDYGINYASHICIKSVAPNN
;
A
#
# COMPACT_ATOMS: atom_id res chain seq x y z
N GLY A 1 -9.40 10.48 -1.86
CA GLY A 1 -9.34 9.73 -3.12
C GLY A 1 -9.90 8.34 -2.95
N MET A 2 -10.04 7.66 -4.04
CA MET A 2 -10.41 6.24 -4.06
C MET A 2 -10.08 5.66 -5.43
N VAL A 3 -9.43 4.51 -5.46
CA VAL A 3 -9.27 3.71 -6.68
C VAL A 3 -10.36 2.64 -6.74
N VAL A 4 -10.93 2.47 -7.92
CA VAL A 4 -12.01 1.52 -8.17
C VAL A 4 -11.54 0.52 -9.22
N PRO A 5 -11.47 -0.78 -8.88
CA PRO A 5 -11.25 -1.80 -9.89
C PRO A 5 -12.47 -1.87 -10.81
N GLU A 6 -12.24 -2.05 -12.11
CA GLU A 6 -13.31 -2.12 -13.10
C GLU A 6 -13.50 -3.54 -13.61
N THR A 7 -12.59 -3.98 -14.45
CA THR A 7 -12.68 -5.27 -15.11
C THR A 7 -11.39 -6.07 -14.93
N PRO A 8 -11.49 -7.39 -14.83
CA PRO A 8 -10.32 -8.24 -14.93
C PRO A 8 -9.56 -7.92 -16.24
N TYR A 9 -8.29 -7.64 -16.11
CA TYR A 9 -7.41 -7.37 -17.23
C TYR A 9 -6.09 -8.12 -17.05
N PRO A 10 -6.12 -9.44 -17.24
CA PRO A 10 -4.95 -10.27 -17.07
C PRO A 10 -3.89 -9.89 -18.11
N ILE A 11 -2.69 -9.60 -17.65
CA ILE A 11 -1.51 -9.43 -18.50
C ILE A 11 -0.48 -10.41 -17.98
N GLU A 12 -0.05 -11.31 -18.86
CA GLU A 12 1.03 -12.23 -18.47
C GLU A 12 2.27 -11.48 -17.97
N PRO A 13 2.87 -11.92 -16.86
CA PRO A 13 2.50 -13.09 -16.05
C PRO A 13 1.42 -12.83 -14.96
N TYR A 14 0.84 -11.64 -14.87
CA TYR A 14 -0.05 -11.20 -13.80
C TYR A 14 -1.53 -11.47 -14.13
N VAL A 15 -1.93 -12.71 -14.03
CA VAL A 15 -3.29 -13.16 -14.42
C VAL A 15 -4.42 -12.62 -13.54
N GLY A 16 -4.10 -12.14 -12.33
CA GLY A 16 -5.06 -11.56 -11.39
C GLY A 16 -5.26 -10.05 -11.53
N GLY A 17 -4.67 -9.41 -12.55
CA GLY A 17 -4.70 -7.95 -12.72
C GLY A 17 -6.07 -7.40 -13.12
N TYR A 18 -6.31 -6.15 -12.72
CA TYR A 18 -7.51 -5.38 -13.04
C TYR A 18 -7.13 -4.05 -13.69
N SER A 19 -7.99 -3.57 -14.60
CA SER A 19 -8.05 -2.16 -14.93
C SER A 19 -8.67 -1.39 -13.75
N SER A 20 -8.38 -0.11 -13.65
CA SER A 20 -8.89 0.73 -12.58
C SER A 20 -9.01 2.17 -13.03
N TYR A 21 -9.83 2.93 -12.31
CA TYR A 21 -9.85 4.38 -12.39
C TYR A 21 -9.81 4.99 -10.99
N MET A 22 -9.31 6.20 -10.91
CA MET A 22 -9.22 6.95 -9.67
C MET A 22 -10.33 8.01 -9.60
N LYS A 23 -11.03 8.06 -8.46
CA LYS A 23 -11.97 9.13 -8.12
C LYS A 23 -11.26 10.15 -7.24
N ILE A 24 -11.24 11.39 -7.67
CA ILE A 24 -10.72 12.52 -6.89
C ILE A 24 -11.89 13.43 -6.54
N SER A 25 -11.93 13.94 -5.32
CA SER A 25 -12.97 14.87 -4.88
C SER A 25 -12.94 16.15 -5.71
N THR A 26 -14.10 16.62 -6.13
CA THR A 26 -14.26 17.91 -6.82
C THR A 26 -13.93 19.10 -5.91
N LEU A 27 -13.94 18.91 -4.59
CA LEU A 27 -13.51 19.95 -3.63
C LEU A 27 -12.07 20.40 -3.86
N LEU A 28 -11.23 19.59 -4.49
CA LEU A 28 -9.88 20.00 -4.89
C LEU A 28 -9.89 21.06 -5.99
N ASN A 29 -10.96 21.15 -6.79
CA ASN A 29 -11.09 22.13 -7.87
C ASN A 29 -11.62 23.50 -7.39
N GLU A 30 -12.16 23.58 -6.18
CA GLU A 30 -12.70 24.82 -5.61
C GLU A 30 -11.61 25.74 -5.03
N HIS A 31 -10.38 25.22 -4.93
CA HIS A 31 -9.24 25.99 -4.48
C HIS A 31 -8.39 26.41 -5.67
N GLU A 32 -7.96 27.66 -5.68
CA GLU A 32 -7.04 28.21 -6.71
C GLU A 32 -5.71 27.45 -6.79
N SER A 33 -5.38 26.70 -5.74
CA SER A 33 -4.22 25.80 -5.68
C SER A 33 -4.61 24.49 -5.02
N ILE A 34 -4.12 23.37 -5.54
CA ILE A 34 -4.26 22.08 -4.90
C ILE A 34 -3.56 22.14 -3.53
N PRO A 35 -4.26 21.89 -2.41
CA PRO A 35 -3.63 21.92 -1.11
C PRO A 35 -2.48 20.92 -1.02
N SER A 36 -1.36 21.32 -0.46
CA SER A 36 -0.16 20.48 -0.37
C SER A 36 -0.41 19.14 0.33
N TRP A 37 -1.36 19.10 1.27
CA TRP A 37 -1.77 17.89 1.95
C TRP A 37 -2.47 16.87 1.04
N SER A 38 -2.97 17.27 -0.13
CA SER A 38 -3.64 16.35 -1.04
C SER A 38 -2.68 15.60 -1.97
N TYR A 39 -1.46 16.05 -2.12
CA TYR A 39 -0.49 15.43 -3.01
C TYR A 39 -0.14 14.00 -2.57
N HIS A 40 0.06 13.79 -1.28
CA HIS A 40 0.33 12.45 -0.76
C HIS A 40 -0.87 11.52 -0.96
N VAL A 41 -2.11 12.02 -0.79
CA VAL A 41 -3.32 11.21 -1.05
C VAL A 41 -3.41 10.82 -2.52
N ILE A 42 -3.09 11.74 -3.44
CA ILE A 42 -3.08 11.43 -4.88
C ILE A 42 -2.04 10.36 -5.19
N ALA A 43 -0.84 10.47 -4.63
CA ALA A 43 0.23 9.48 -4.80
C ALA A 43 -0.17 8.11 -4.23
N HIS A 44 -0.81 8.08 -3.07
CA HIS A 44 -1.37 6.90 -2.43
C HIS A 44 -2.35 6.17 -3.35
N GLU A 45 -3.38 6.88 -3.81
CA GLU A 45 -4.40 6.31 -4.67
C GLU A 45 -3.85 5.88 -6.04
N LEU A 46 -2.91 6.64 -6.61
CA LEU A 46 -2.23 6.24 -7.83
C LEU A 46 -1.48 4.91 -7.65
N HIS A 47 -0.85 4.73 -6.48
CA HIS A 47 -0.17 3.47 -6.19
C HIS A 47 -1.15 2.30 -6.12
N HIS A 48 -2.35 2.47 -5.56
CA HIS A 48 -3.41 1.45 -5.61
C HIS A 48 -3.77 1.05 -7.05
N SER A 49 -3.82 1.99 -7.98
CA SER A 49 -4.02 1.65 -9.40
C SER A 49 -2.92 0.75 -9.96
N ILE A 50 -1.67 0.97 -9.53
CA ILE A 50 -0.53 0.12 -9.91
C ILE A 50 -0.66 -1.27 -9.27
N GLN A 51 -0.98 -1.34 -7.99
CA GLN A 51 -1.15 -2.59 -7.25
C GLN A 51 -2.21 -3.49 -7.88
N LEU A 52 -3.33 -2.90 -8.33
CA LEU A 52 -4.40 -3.64 -9.00
C LEU A 52 -3.95 -4.35 -10.29
N ARG A 53 -2.84 -3.92 -10.90
CA ARG A 53 -2.25 -4.59 -12.06
C ARG A 53 -1.61 -5.93 -11.72
N TYR A 54 -1.12 -6.07 -10.50
CA TYR A 54 -0.50 -7.31 -10.02
C TYR A 54 -1.53 -8.33 -9.56
N GLY A 55 -2.66 -7.89 -9.03
CA GLY A 55 -3.75 -8.75 -8.61
C GLY A 55 -4.64 -8.10 -7.57
N TYR A 56 -5.91 -8.45 -7.62
CA TYR A 56 -6.91 -8.01 -6.67
C TYR A 56 -7.81 -9.20 -6.30
N SER A 57 -7.72 -9.64 -5.05
CA SER A 57 -8.57 -10.71 -4.57
C SER A 57 -9.93 -10.15 -4.16
N VAL A 58 -10.95 -10.42 -4.97
CA VAL A 58 -12.36 -10.15 -4.62
C VAL A 58 -12.97 -11.32 -3.82
N SER A 59 -12.19 -12.33 -3.47
CA SER A 59 -12.68 -13.49 -2.73
C SER A 59 -12.89 -13.15 -1.27
N GLY A 60 -13.90 -12.34 -1.00
CA GLY A 60 -14.35 -12.07 0.35
C GLY A 60 -15.82 -11.81 0.34
N THR A 61 -16.57 -12.55 1.14
CA THR A 61 -17.87 -12.10 1.65
C THR A 61 -17.77 -10.66 2.12
N PRO A 62 -18.81 -9.82 1.97
CA PRO A 62 -18.82 -8.45 2.49
C PRO A 62 -18.37 -8.45 3.95
N GLY A 63 -17.24 -7.79 4.24
CA GLY A 63 -16.61 -7.77 5.57
C GLY A 63 -15.26 -8.49 5.66
N ASN A 64 -14.87 -9.27 4.67
CA ASN A 64 -13.57 -9.93 4.61
C ASN A 64 -12.70 -9.23 3.56
N TYR A 65 -12.40 -7.97 3.82
CA TYR A 65 -11.50 -7.19 2.98
C TYR A 65 -10.12 -7.82 2.99
N MET A 66 -9.74 -8.33 1.84
CA MET A 66 -8.39 -8.70 1.43
C MET A 66 -7.50 -9.27 2.55
N HIS A 67 -7.18 -10.53 2.50
CA HIS A 67 -6.14 -11.11 3.36
C HIS A 67 -4.83 -10.30 3.33
N ASN A 68 -4.63 -9.44 2.31
CA ASN A 68 -3.45 -8.62 2.12
C ASN A 68 -3.76 -7.11 2.04
N GLY A 69 -4.93 -6.65 2.46
CA GLY A 69 -5.30 -5.23 2.46
C GLY A 69 -4.30 -4.36 3.23
N TRP A 70 -3.75 -4.90 4.32
CA TRP A 70 -2.69 -4.26 5.07
C TRP A 70 -1.45 -3.95 4.20
N PHE A 71 -1.07 -4.86 3.29
CA PHE A 71 0.09 -4.67 2.42
C PHE A 71 -0.18 -3.64 1.32
N PHE A 72 -1.41 -3.59 0.82
CA PHE A 72 -1.85 -2.55 -0.12
C PHE A 72 -1.70 -1.16 0.50
N GLU A 73 -2.26 -0.95 1.69
CA GLU A 73 -2.20 0.34 2.39
C GLU A 73 -0.77 0.70 2.80
N GLN A 74 -0.04 -0.27 3.30
CA GLN A 74 1.33 -0.11 3.75
C GLN A 74 2.25 0.37 2.64
N THR A 75 2.21 -0.27 1.47
CA THR A 75 3.05 0.11 0.35
C THR A 75 2.58 1.38 -0.34
N ALA A 76 1.27 1.65 -0.36
CA ALA A 76 0.75 2.93 -0.86
C ALA A 76 1.22 4.10 0.01
N THR A 77 1.17 3.95 1.35
CA THR A 77 1.69 4.96 2.28
C THR A 77 3.20 5.15 2.16
N TYR A 78 3.96 4.08 1.96
CA TYR A 78 5.39 4.18 1.66
C TYR A 78 5.64 5.02 0.40
N MET A 79 4.87 4.78 -0.67
CA MET A 79 5.03 5.51 -1.93
C MET A 79 4.68 7.00 -1.83
N GLU A 80 3.85 7.41 -0.87
CA GLU A 80 3.65 8.83 -0.58
C GLU A 80 4.98 9.52 -0.29
N ASN A 81 5.82 8.91 0.55
CA ASN A 81 7.12 9.46 0.91
C ASN A 81 8.15 9.37 -0.21
N VAL A 82 8.07 8.33 -1.05
CA VAL A 82 8.96 8.19 -2.22
C VAL A 82 8.70 9.31 -3.23
N ILE A 83 7.42 9.59 -3.50
CA ILE A 83 7.02 10.63 -4.48
C ILE A 83 7.14 12.03 -3.90
N TYR A 84 6.83 12.19 -2.61
CA TYR A 84 6.89 13.46 -1.89
C TYR A 84 7.78 13.34 -0.66
N PRO A 85 9.11 13.36 -0.80
CA PRO A 85 10.06 13.13 0.30
C PRO A 85 9.92 14.11 1.47
N ASN A 86 9.33 15.27 1.22
CA ASN A 86 9.05 16.29 2.24
C ASN A 86 7.67 16.11 2.91
N SER A 87 6.93 15.05 2.57
CA SER A 87 5.67 14.76 3.24
C SER A 87 5.90 14.41 4.70
N ILE A 88 5.15 15.06 5.57
CA ILE A 88 5.14 14.74 7.00
C ILE A 88 3.99 13.80 7.39
N HIS A 89 3.23 13.29 6.41
CA HIS A 89 2.01 12.53 6.66
C HIS A 89 2.28 11.28 7.51
N LEU A 90 3.24 10.45 7.12
CA LEU A 90 3.63 9.28 7.91
C LEU A 90 4.12 9.67 9.31
N LEU A 91 4.95 10.70 9.41
CA LEU A 91 5.45 11.20 10.70
C LEU A 91 4.30 11.68 11.60
N THR A 92 3.30 12.34 11.02
CA THR A 92 2.10 12.78 11.75
C THR A 92 1.31 11.60 12.28
N MET A 93 1.15 10.54 11.48
CA MET A 93 0.49 9.31 11.90
C MET A 93 1.24 8.56 13.01
N LEU A 94 2.56 8.66 13.03
CA LEU A 94 3.43 8.01 14.01
C LEU A 94 3.65 8.84 15.28
N GLY A 95 3.53 10.15 15.19
CA GLY A 95 3.90 11.10 16.25
C GLY A 95 2.98 11.10 17.48
N ASN A 96 1.91 10.32 17.49
CA ASN A 96 1.01 10.21 18.63
C ASN A 96 1.31 8.94 19.42
N CYS A 97 1.87 9.07 20.63
CA CYS A 97 2.22 7.95 21.50
C CYS A 97 1.02 7.12 22.01
N ASN A 98 -0.20 7.64 21.88
CA ASN A 98 -1.42 6.95 22.31
C ASN A 98 -2.06 6.10 21.19
N VAL A 99 -1.45 6.03 20.04
CA VAL A 99 -1.97 5.24 18.91
C VAL A 99 -1.15 3.99 18.69
N VAL A 100 -1.82 2.98 18.14
CA VAL A 100 -1.19 1.70 17.80
C VAL A 100 -0.31 1.88 16.58
N THR A 101 0.99 1.68 16.74
CA THR A 101 2.00 1.73 15.69
C THR A 101 3.00 0.59 15.90
N PRO A 102 3.81 0.23 14.90
CA PRO A 102 4.89 -0.73 15.11
C PRO A 102 5.90 -0.32 16.18
N LEU A 103 6.02 0.98 16.46
CA LEU A 103 6.92 1.51 17.49
C LEU A 103 6.34 1.42 18.90
N THR A 104 5.03 1.64 19.05
CA THR A 104 4.35 1.62 20.35
C THR A 104 3.90 0.22 20.76
N PHE A 105 3.61 -0.65 19.78
CA PHE A 105 3.16 -2.03 19.96
C PHE A 105 3.95 -3.00 19.07
N PRO A 106 5.24 -3.18 19.31
CA PRO A 106 6.12 -3.99 18.44
C PRO A 106 5.80 -5.49 18.48
N HIS A 107 4.94 -5.93 19.40
CA HIS A 107 4.49 -7.31 19.50
C HIS A 107 3.27 -7.64 18.61
N TYR A 108 2.67 -6.61 17.96
CA TYR A 108 1.61 -6.85 17.01
C TYR A 108 2.19 -7.30 15.66
N ASN A 109 1.48 -8.23 15.03
CA ASN A 109 1.84 -8.68 13.70
C ASN A 109 1.75 -7.51 12.71
N ILE A 110 2.56 -7.57 11.67
CA ILE A 110 2.59 -6.54 10.63
C ILE A 110 1.26 -6.40 9.88
N ASP A 111 0.49 -7.49 9.82
CA ASP A 111 -0.84 -7.57 9.22
C ASP A 111 -1.99 -7.29 10.21
N TYR A 112 -1.67 -6.68 11.36
CA TYR A 112 -2.69 -6.33 12.36
C TYR A 112 -3.78 -5.45 11.74
N PRO A 113 -5.05 -5.87 11.79
CA PRO A 113 -6.10 -5.29 10.94
C PRO A 113 -6.78 -4.05 11.55
N ALA A 114 -6.33 -3.58 12.71
CA ALA A 114 -7.03 -2.52 13.41
C ALA A 114 -6.79 -1.14 12.83
N GLU A 115 -7.86 -0.45 12.51
CA GLU A 115 -7.91 0.97 12.15
C GLU A 115 -6.91 1.36 11.04
N ILE A 116 -6.04 2.33 11.35
CA ILE A 116 -5.01 2.84 10.44
C ILE A 116 -3.63 2.21 10.67
N TYR A 117 -3.55 1.08 11.40
CA TYR A 117 -2.28 0.39 11.61
C TYR A 117 -1.58 -0.01 10.31
N PRO A 118 -2.28 -0.50 9.28
CA PRO A 118 -1.65 -0.78 7.98
C PRO A 118 -0.88 0.42 7.42
N TYR A 119 -1.44 1.62 7.48
CA TYR A 119 -0.78 2.85 7.03
C TYR A 119 0.47 3.16 7.85
N ARG A 120 0.35 3.06 9.18
CA ARG A 120 1.47 3.31 10.12
C ARG A 120 2.59 2.30 9.98
N SER A 121 2.26 1.08 9.59
CA SER A 121 3.24 0.02 9.37
C SER A 121 4.06 0.17 8.07
N ALA A 122 3.84 1.24 7.28
CA ALA A 122 4.70 1.65 6.17
C ALA A 122 6.17 1.85 6.58
N LEU A 123 6.45 2.03 7.86
CA LEU A 123 7.81 1.98 8.42
C LEU A 123 8.57 0.70 8.04
N TRP A 124 7.85 -0.40 7.89
CA TRP A 124 8.44 -1.67 7.48
C TRP A 124 9.05 -1.59 6.07
N GLN A 125 8.40 -0.88 5.16
CA GLN A 125 8.90 -0.70 3.81
C GLN A 125 10.17 0.16 3.79
N ASN A 126 10.19 1.24 4.57
CA ASN A 126 11.40 2.04 4.75
C ASN A 126 12.54 1.19 5.31
N PHE A 127 12.27 0.41 6.36
CA PHE A 127 13.26 -0.49 6.94
C PHE A 127 13.81 -1.51 5.93
N LEU A 128 12.95 -2.13 5.11
CA LEU A 128 13.39 -3.09 4.09
C LEU A 128 14.30 -2.42 3.07
N VAL A 129 13.90 -1.27 2.53
CA VAL A 129 14.67 -0.55 1.51
C VAL A 129 16.03 -0.12 2.06
N GLU A 130 16.06 0.46 3.25
CA GLU A 130 17.29 0.92 3.89
C GLU A 130 18.20 -0.24 4.29
N SER A 131 17.64 -1.31 4.87
CA SER A 131 18.42 -2.45 5.35
C SER A 131 18.99 -3.29 4.23
N LEU A 132 18.29 -3.40 3.10
CA LEU A 132 18.74 -4.17 1.95
C LEU A 132 19.51 -3.32 0.93
N GLY A 133 19.44 -2.00 1.06
CA GLY A 133 20.11 -1.07 0.14
C GLY A 133 19.58 -1.09 -1.29
N ASP A 134 18.35 -1.59 -1.49
CA ASP A 134 17.73 -1.72 -2.81
C ASP A 134 16.34 -1.09 -2.84
N SER A 135 16.23 0.05 -3.52
CA SER A 135 14.95 0.76 -3.69
C SER A 135 13.91 -0.02 -4.51
N ASN A 136 14.32 -1.07 -5.23
CA ASN A 136 13.42 -1.90 -6.03
C ASN A 136 12.78 -3.04 -5.22
N ILE A 137 13.17 -3.25 -3.98
CA ILE A 137 12.67 -4.40 -3.19
C ILE A 137 11.13 -4.43 -3.13
N ILE A 138 10.49 -3.27 -3.01
CA ILE A 138 9.02 -3.18 -2.96
C ILE A 138 8.41 -3.60 -4.30
N ARG A 139 9.03 -3.22 -5.42
CA ARG A 139 8.61 -3.66 -6.74
C ARG A 139 8.75 -5.17 -6.88
N TYR A 140 9.86 -5.75 -6.48
CA TYR A 140 10.07 -7.21 -6.55
C TYR A 140 9.05 -7.99 -5.73
N ILE A 141 8.68 -7.48 -4.55
CA ILE A 141 7.63 -8.09 -3.74
C ILE A 141 6.29 -8.08 -4.49
N TRP A 142 5.96 -6.97 -5.17
CA TRP A 142 4.72 -6.88 -5.96
C TRP A 142 4.75 -7.76 -7.20
N GLU A 143 5.89 -7.86 -7.87
CA GLU A 143 6.07 -8.76 -9.02
C GLU A 143 5.90 -10.23 -8.60
N ASP A 144 6.51 -10.63 -7.48
CA ASP A 144 6.33 -11.97 -6.91
C ASP A 144 4.88 -12.21 -6.48
N TYR A 145 4.26 -11.23 -5.83
CA TYR A 145 2.84 -11.28 -5.49
C TYR A 145 1.97 -11.52 -6.71
N GLY A 146 2.21 -10.81 -7.80
CA GLY A 146 1.41 -10.94 -9.04
C GLY A 146 1.58 -12.29 -9.72
N ILE A 147 2.79 -12.85 -9.72
CA ILE A 147 3.09 -14.16 -10.29
C ILE A 147 2.50 -15.28 -9.45
N ASN A 148 2.63 -15.18 -8.13
CA ASN A 148 2.18 -16.18 -7.17
C ASN A 148 0.79 -15.90 -6.58
N TYR A 149 0.02 -15.04 -7.22
CA TYR A 149 -1.28 -14.58 -6.75
C TYR A 149 -2.23 -15.70 -6.33
N ALA A 150 -2.23 -16.83 -7.02
CA ALA A 150 -3.07 -17.98 -6.72
C ALA A 150 -2.61 -18.76 -5.48
N SER A 151 -1.39 -18.59 -5.01
CA SER A 151 -0.78 -19.39 -3.94
C SER A 151 -0.79 -18.72 -2.56
N HIS A 152 -1.20 -17.47 -2.42
CA HIS A 152 -1.31 -16.70 -1.16
C HIS A 152 -0.04 -16.60 -0.30
N ILE A 153 1.17 -16.78 -0.86
CA ILE A 153 2.40 -16.99 -0.08
C ILE A 153 3.48 -15.93 -0.34
N CYS A 154 3.19 -14.83 -1.02
CA CYS A 154 4.21 -13.92 -1.54
C CYS A 154 5.21 -13.37 -0.53
N ILE A 155 4.81 -13.09 0.70
CA ILE A 155 5.70 -12.41 1.66
C ILE A 155 6.70 -13.36 2.31
N LYS A 156 6.40 -14.65 2.34
CA LYS A 156 7.32 -15.65 2.89
C LYS A 156 8.48 -16.00 1.96
N SER A 157 8.31 -15.82 0.65
CA SER A 157 9.32 -16.19 -0.33
C SER A 157 10.45 -15.17 -0.45
N VAL A 158 10.20 -13.92 -0.08
CA VAL A 158 11.19 -12.82 -0.19
C VAL A 158 12.01 -12.65 1.09
N ALA A 159 11.61 -13.29 2.21
CA ALA A 159 12.43 -13.29 3.42
C ALA A 159 13.73 -14.07 3.15
N PRO A 160 14.92 -13.49 3.40
CA PRO A 160 16.16 -14.22 3.24
C PRO A 160 16.11 -15.48 4.10
N ASN A 161 16.43 -16.60 3.48
CA ASN A 161 16.66 -17.86 4.21
C ASN A 161 17.86 -17.63 5.12
N ASN A 162 17.63 -17.38 6.40
CA ASN A 162 18.66 -17.46 7.44
C ASN A 162 18.78 -18.91 7.92
#